data_2be3c9c9287f671f627a242139e05d9b
#
_entry.id   2be3c9c9287f671f627a242139e05d9b
#
_cell.length_a   1.000
_cell.length_b   1.000
_cell.length_c   1.000
_cell.angle_alpha   90.00
_cell.angle_beta   90.00
_cell.angle_gamma   90.00
#
_symmetry.space_group_name_H-M   'P 1'
#
loop_
_entity.id
_entity.type
_entity.pdbx_description
1 polymer ?
#
loop_
_entity_poly.entity_id
_entity_poly.type
_entity_poly.pdbx_seq_one_letter_code
_entity_poly.pdbx_strand_id
1 'polypeptide(L)'
;MNITSTTDGTTTTLALEGWLDTSTAPQLGDALGQVDAGCTKLVLDFCGLEYISSAGLRQVVSAHKKMRGALAIINVSAEVMQVFKMAGFDKRLDIS
;
A
#
# COMPACT_ATOMS: atom_id res chain seq x y z
N MET A 1 -4.45 13.24 1.34
CA MET A 1 -4.53 11.82 1.72
C MET A 1 -4.16 11.68 3.19
N ASN A 2 -4.89 10.85 3.92
CA ASN A 2 -4.55 10.54 5.30
C ASN A 2 -3.96 9.14 5.38
N ILE A 3 -2.89 8.99 6.16
CA ILE A 3 -2.26 7.70 6.43
C ILE A 3 -2.22 7.51 7.94
N THR A 4 -2.82 6.43 8.41
CA THR A 4 -2.79 6.06 9.83
C THR A 4 -1.95 4.80 9.99
N SER A 5 -0.93 4.87 10.84
CA SER A 5 -0.04 3.74 11.09
C SER A 5 -0.37 3.10 12.42
N THR A 6 -0.56 1.79 12.41
CA THR A 6 -0.81 0.99 13.61
C THR A 6 0.15 -0.18 13.62
N THR A 7 0.79 -0.43 14.76
CA THR A 7 1.73 -1.54 14.91
C THR A 7 1.24 -2.48 15.99
N ASP A 8 1.22 -3.78 15.67
CA ASP A 8 0.87 -4.84 16.59
C ASP A 8 1.95 -5.92 16.50
N GLY A 9 2.80 -6.00 17.51
CA GLY A 9 3.96 -6.89 17.48
C GLY A 9 4.91 -6.49 16.35
N THR A 10 5.13 -7.39 15.38
CA THR A 10 5.99 -7.15 14.22
C THR A 10 5.21 -6.86 12.95
N THR A 11 3.90 -6.64 13.07
CA THR A 11 3.03 -6.28 11.93
C THR A 11 2.67 -4.81 12.00
N THR A 12 2.91 -4.09 10.92
CA THR A 12 2.51 -2.70 10.77
C THR A 12 1.41 -2.61 9.73
N THR A 13 0.35 -1.88 10.05
CA THR A 13 -0.75 -1.59 9.12
C THR A 13 -0.75 -0.11 8.82
N LEU A 14 -0.73 0.23 7.53
CA LEU A 14 -0.91 1.59 7.05
C LEU A 14 -2.29 1.68 6.41
N ALA A 15 -3.19 2.42 7.05
CA ALA A 15 -4.52 2.67 6.52
C ALA A 15 -4.49 3.95 5.70
N LEU A 16 -4.88 3.85 4.43
CA LEU A 16 -4.85 4.96 3.48
C LEU A 16 -6.27 5.45 3.22
N GLU A 17 -6.44 6.76 3.20
CA GLU A 17 -7.72 7.41 3.00
C GLU A 17 -7.56 8.53 1.99
N GLY A 18 -8.43 8.56 0.98
CA GLY A 18 -8.43 9.59 -0.05
C GLY A 18 -7.88 9.09 -1.38
N TRP A 19 -7.00 9.88 -1.99
CA TRP A 19 -6.48 9.61 -3.33
C TRP A 19 -4.97 9.39 -3.28
N LEU A 20 -4.51 8.30 -3.85
CA LEU A 20 -3.08 8.02 -3.99
C LEU A 20 -2.68 8.32 -5.43
N ASP A 21 -2.27 9.55 -5.67
CA ASP A 21 -1.91 10.07 -6.99
C ASP A 21 -0.47 10.59 -7.00
N THR A 22 -0.08 11.28 -8.07
CA THR A 22 1.27 11.79 -8.22
C THR A 22 1.65 12.76 -7.10
N SER A 23 0.69 13.57 -6.62
CA SER A 23 0.96 14.57 -5.57
C SER A 23 1.04 13.95 -4.18
N THR A 24 0.36 12.83 -3.93
CA THR A 24 0.31 12.17 -2.62
C THR A 24 1.21 10.95 -2.51
N ALA A 25 1.68 10.40 -3.64
CA ALA A 25 2.59 9.26 -3.62
C ALA A 25 3.81 9.47 -2.72
N PRO A 26 4.45 10.66 -2.67
CA PRO A 26 5.55 10.89 -1.75
C PRO A 26 5.18 10.74 -0.27
N GLN A 27 3.93 11.03 0.11
CA GLN A 27 3.47 10.81 1.49
C GLN A 27 3.54 9.32 1.85
N LEU A 28 3.10 8.45 0.94
CA LEU A 28 3.20 7.01 1.17
C LEU A 28 4.66 6.58 1.22
N GLY A 29 5.50 7.12 0.34
CA GLY A 29 6.94 6.84 0.36
C GLY A 29 7.58 7.20 1.70
N ASP A 30 7.21 8.36 2.26
CA ASP A 30 7.71 8.79 3.58
C ASP A 30 7.22 7.85 4.68
N ALA A 31 5.95 7.48 4.65
CA ALA A 31 5.39 6.56 5.64
C ALA A 31 6.07 5.18 5.57
N LEU A 32 6.35 4.69 4.37
CA LEU A 32 7.08 3.44 4.18
C LEU A 32 8.50 3.52 4.73
N GLY A 33 9.14 4.69 4.57
CA GLY A 33 10.48 4.92 5.12
C GLY A 33 10.52 4.93 6.63
N GLN A 34 9.39 5.18 7.30
CA GLN A 34 9.28 5.21 8.75
C GLN A 34 8.89 3.86 9.35
N VAL A 35 8.61 2.86 8.52
CA VAL A 35 8.28 1.53 9.03
C VAL A 35 9.50 0.96 9.75
N ASP A 36 9.26 0.43 10.97
CA ASP A 36 10.32 -0.11 11.82
C ASP A 36 11.06 -1.24 11.11
N ALA A 37 12.39 -1.26 11.25
CA ALA A 37 13.23 -2.33 10.73
C ALA A 37 12.87 -3.70 11.31
N GLY A 38 12.28 -3.74 12.50
CA GLY A 38 11.78 -4.97 13.11
C GLY A 38 10.44 -5.46 12.56
N CYS A 39 9.81 -4.70 11.66
CA CYS A 39 8.56 -5.10 11.04
C CYS A 39 8.78 -6.28 10.10
N THR A 40 8.06 -7.39 10.34
CA THR A 40 8.16 -8.60 9.50
C THR A 40 6.99 -8.75 8.54
N LYS A 41 5.91 -7.98 8.76
CA LYS A 41 4.72 -8.01 7.89
C LYS A 41 4.16 -6.61 7.79
N LEU A 42 3.93 -6.16 6.57
CA LEU A 42 3.29 -4.87 6.30
C LEU A 42 1.93 -5.11 5.67
N VAL A 43 0.93 -4.42 6.19
CA VAL A 43 -0.43 -4.44 5.64
C VAL A 43 -0.77 -3.03 5.16
N LEU A 44 -1.22 -2.92 3.92
CA LEU A 44 -1.79 -1.69 3.39
C LEU A 44 -3.30 -1.85 3.36
N ASP A 45 -3.99 -1.06 4.16
CA ASP A 45 -5.45 -1.09 4.23
C ASP A 45 -6.01 0.02 3.34
N PHE A 46 -6.67 -0.37 2.26
CA PHE A 46 -7.22 0.53 1.25
C PHE A 46 -8.71 0.82 1.48
N CYS A 47 -9.24 0.53 2.66
CA CYS A 47 -10.66 0.72 2.96
C CYS A 47 -11.16 2.13 2.60
N GLY A 48 -10.36 3.15 2.89
CA GLY A 48 -10.71 4.54 2.59
C GLY A 48 -10.10 5.07 1.29
N LEU A 49 -9.41 4.25 0.51
CA LEU A 49 -8.75 4.70 -0.70
C LEU A 49 -9.72 4.68 -1.88
N GLU A 50 -9.89 5.83 -2.53
CA GLU A 50 -10.84 6.00 -3.63
C GLU A 50 -10.18 5.92 -5.01
N TYR A 51 -8.86 6.15 -5.10
CA TYR A 51 -8.16 6.23 -6.38
C TYR A 51 -6.67 5.90 -6.19
N ILE A 52 -6.09 5.25 -7.19
CA ILE A 52 -4.66 5.00 -7.26
C ILE A 52 -4.14 5.29 -8.67
N SER A 53 -3.03 6.02 -8.76
CA SER A 53 -2.35 6.32 -10.02
C SER A 53 -1.16 5.39 -10.23
N SER A 54 -0.51 5.51 -11.39
CA SER A 54 0.72 4.76 -11.67
C SER A 54 1.84 5.13 -10.68
N ALA A 55 1.90 6.39 -10.22
CA ALA A 55 2.86 6.80 -9.20
C ALA A 55 2.58 6.09 -7.88
N GLY A 56 1.30 5.92 -7.52
CA GLY A 56 0.89 5.16 -6.34
C GLY A 56 1.24 3.69 -6.47
N LEU A 57 1.01 3.09 -7.63
CA LEU A 57 1.39 1.70 -7.89
C LEU A 57 2.88 1.48 -7.69
N ARG A 58 3.73 2.42 -8.12
CA ARG A 58 5.18 2.32 -7.92
C ARG A 58 5.54 2.27 -6.45
N GLN A 59 4.85 3.05 -5.61
CA GLN A 59 5.08 3.03 -4.17
C GLN A 59 4.68 1.67 -3.58
N VAL A 60 3.58 1.09 -4.04
CA VAL A 60 3.14 -0.24 -3.58
C VAL A 60 4.16 -1.31 -3.99
N VAL A 61 4.64 -1.27 -5.22
CA VAL A 61 5.67 -2.20 -5.69
C VAL A 61 6.96 -2.02 -4.89
N SER A 62 7.35 -0.79 -4.59
CA SER A 62 8.51 -0.49 -3.77
C SER A 62 8.36 -1.09 -2.36
N ALA A 63 7.16 -0.97 -1.77
CA ALA A 63 6.86 -1.57 -0.48
C ALA A 63 6.98 -3.10 -0.52
N HIS A 64 6.49 -3.72 -1.58
CA HIS A 64 6.58 -5.16 -1.77
C HIS A 64 8.04 -5.63 -1.81
N LYS A 65 8.87 -4.90 -2.54
CA LYS A 65 10.31 -5.19 -2.62
C LYS A 65 11.00 -4.98 -1.26
N LYS A 66 10.68 -3.89 -0.58
CA LYS A 66 11.24 -3.58 0.74
C LYS A 66 10.94 -4.70 1.74
N MET A 67 9.72 -5.23 1.69
CA MET A 67 9.25 -6.28 2.60
C MET A 67 9.58 -7.69 2.11
N ARG A 68 10.25 -7.83 0.96
CA ARG A 68 10.57 -9.11 0.36
C ARG A 68 9.36 -10.03 0.21
N GLY A 69 8.24 -9.44 -0.20
CA GLY A 69 6.99 -10.16 -0.39
C GLY A 69 6.10 -10.25 0.86
N ALA A 70 6.57 -9.84 2.03
CA ALA A 70 5.78 -9.85 3.26
C ALA A 70 4.85 -8.63 3.32
N LEU A 71 4.04 -8.45 2.30
CA LEU A 71 3.10 -7.35 2.13
C LEU A 71 1.74 -7.91 1.76
N ALA A 72 0.70 -7.47 2.48
CA ALA A 72 -0.69 -7.74 2.12
C ALA A 72 -1.41 -6.42 1.88
N ILE A 73 -2.26 -6.36 0.87
CA ILE A 73 -3.10 -5.21 0.57
C ILE A 73 -4.54 -5.67 0.74
N ILE A 74 -5.27 -5.02 1.64
CA ILE A 74 -6.62 -5.45 2.03
C ILE A 74 -7.65 -4.36 1.75
N ASN A 75 -8.91 -4.76 1.68
CA ASN A 75 -10.06 -3.87 1.49
C ASN A 75 -9.94 -3.02 0.22
N VAL A 76 -9.50 -3.65 -0.86
CA VAL A 76 -9.32 -2.98 -2.15
C VAL A 76 -10.67 -2.86 -2.86
N SER A 77 -11.05 -1.65 -3.26
CA SER A 77 -12.29 -1.43 -4.01
C SER A 77 -12.18 -2.03 -5.40
N ALA A 78 -13.33 -2.25 -6.05
CA ALA A 78 -13.38 -2.77 -7.40
C ALA A 78 -12.63 -1.86 -8.39
N GLU A 79 -12.75 -0.55 -8.21
CA GLU A 79 -12.08 0.45 -9.06
C GLU A 79 -10.57 0.38 -8.92
N VAL A 80 -10.07 0.30 -7.69
CA VAL A 80 -8.63 0.20 -7.43
C VAL A 80 -8.10 -1.16 -7.89
N MET A 81 -8.86 -2.24 -7.63
CA MET A 81 -8.47 -3.57 -8.11
C MET A 81 -8.31 -3.60 -9.63
N GLN A 82 -9.17 -2.89 -10.36
CA GLN A 82 -9.09 -2.81 -11.80
C GLN A 82 -7.75 -2.21 -12.26
N VAL A 83 -7.26 -1.20 -11.54
CA VAL A 83 -5.97 -0.60 -11.85
C VAL A 83 -4.83 -1.61 -11.67
N PHE A 84 -4.86 -2.40 -10.60
CA PHE A 84 -3.88 -3.47 -10.39
C PHE A 84 -3.93 -4.51 -11.50
N LYS A 85 -5.13 -4.91 -11.92
CA LYS A 85 -5.31 -5.88 -13.02
C LYS A 85 -4.76 -5.35 -14.33
N MET A 86 -5.07 -4.10 -14.66
CA MET A 86 -4.59 -3.45 -15.88
C MET A 86 -3.07 -3.32 -15.90
N ALA A 87 -2.46 -3.13 -14.75
CA ALA A 87 -1.01 -3.04 -14.61
C ALA A 87 -0.33 -4.40 -14.51
N GLY A 88 -1.09 -5.48 -14.41
CA GLY A 88 -0.56 -6.85 -14.32
C GLY A 88 -0.05 -7.24 -12.93
N PHE A 89 -0.44 -6.53 -11.88
CA PHE A 89 0.04 -6.78 -10.53
C PHE A 89 -0.93 -7.59 -9.66
N ASP A 90 -2.15 -7.85 -10.12
CA ASP A 90 -3.18 -8.54 -9.33
C ASP A 90 -2.76 -9.95 -8.93
N LYS A 91 -1.86 -10.60 -9.70
CA LYS A 91 -1.37 -11.95 -9.42
C LYS A 91 0.00 -11.98 -8.76
N ARG A 92 0.69 -10.84 -8.71
CA ARG A 92 2.04 -10.75 -8.15
C ARG A 92 2.04 -10.28 -6.70
N LEU A 93 0.97 -9.60 -6.29
CA LEU A 93 0.82 -9.03 -4.98
C LEU A 93 -0.29 -9.76 -4.24
N ASP A 94 -0.17 -9.85 -2.92
CA ASP A 94 -1.24 -10.39 -2.05
C ASP A 94 -2.28 -9.27 -1.88
N ILE A 95 -3.33 -9.30 -2.71
CA ILE A 95 -4.37 -8.29 -2.75
C ILE A 95 -5.73 -8.94 -2.50
N SER A 96 -6.47 -8.38 -1.59
CA SER A 96 -7.83 -8.78 -1.30
C SER A 96 -8.68 -7.56 -0.92
#